data_4ce42aa7c357b22ccea9c7a05cd78bf0
#
_entry.id   4ce42aa7c357b22ccea9c7a05cd78bf0
#
_cell.length_a   1.000
_cell.length_b   1.000
_cell.length_c   1.000
_cell.angle_alpha   90.00
_cell.angle_beta   90.00
_cell.angle_gamma   90.00
#
_symmetry.space_group_name_H-M   'P 1'
#
loop_
_entity.id
_entity.type
_entity.pdbx_description
1 polymer ?
#
loop_
_entity_poly.entity_id
_entity_poly.type
_entity_poly.pdbx_seq_one_letter_code
_entity_poly.pdbx_strand_id
1 'polypeptide(L)'
;NGIGCAAELAILDSDDIEHGPIECLFTMDEETGMTGAMNLKPGFFNGKILLNLDSEDEGELFIGCAGGMGTMAEFAYEKREATDDYLYFEVKVSGLKGGHSGGEIHIGLGNANKILTRYLYALEHELDWKLCSFQGGNLHNAIPREAHAVIGLKADQKERARVILNELAAAVEDELKRVDPGVKLEMKSVGKPAYRIDCDTKRRLVRALYA
;
A
#
# COMPACT_ATOMS: atom_id res chain seq x y z
N ASN A 1 -16.16 0.57 -16.07
CA ASN A 1 -17.25 -0.42 -16.26
C ASN A 1 -17.91 -0.28 -17.64
N GLY A 2 -17.26 -0.82 -18.69
CA GLY A 2 -17.79 -0.73 -20.06
C GLY A 2 -19.07 -1.52 -20.29
N ILE A 3 -19.23 -2.70 -19.64
CA ILE A 3 -20.38 -3.57 -19.85
C ILE A 3 -21.65 -2.99 -19.18
N GLY A 4 -21.52 -2.39 -18.00
CA GLY A 4 -22.63 -1.72 -17.32
C GLY A 4 -23.14 -0.53 -18.14
N CYS A 5 -22.25 0.34 -18.60
CA CYS A 5 -22.60 1.45 -19.50
C CYS A 5 -23.25 0.96 -20.81
N ALA A 6 -22.75 -0.14 -21.39
CA ALA A 6 -23.34 -0.71 -22.61
C ALA A 6 -24.76 -1.24 -22.35
N ALA A 7 -25.00 -1.90 -21.21
CA ALA A 7 -26.32 -2.39 -20.82
C ALA A 7 -27.33 -1.24 -20.63
N GLU A 8 -26.95 -0.15 -19.97
CA GLU A 8 -27.78 1.04 -19.80
C GLU A 8 -28.12 1.67 -21.15
N LEU A 9 -27.14 1.83 -22.03
CA LEU A 9 -27.34 2.38 -23.36
C LEU A 9 -28.24 1.47 -24.21
N ALA A 10 -28.09 0.15 -24.12
CA ALA A 10 -28.93 -0.81 -24.84
C ALA A 10 -30.40 -0.75 -24.40
N ILE A 11 -30.65 -0.57 -23.09
CA ILE A 11 -32.03 -0.36 -22.60
C ILE A 11 -32.62 0.93 -23.12
N LEU A 12 -31.83 2.02 -23.14
CA LEU A 12 -32.30 3.31 -23.64
C LEU A 12 -32.58 3.33 -25.15
N ASP A 13 -31.87 2.50 -25.93
CA ASP A 13 -32.01 2.39 -27.38
C ASP A 13 -33.03 1.33 -27.81
N SER A 14 -33.56 0.54 -26.88
CA SER A 14 -34.45 -0.57 -27.19
C SER A 14 -35.92 -0.16 -27.18
N ASP A 15 -36.64 -0.62 -28.21
CA ASP A 15 -38.10 -0.45 -28.33
C ASP A 15 -38.88 -1.72 -27.89
N ASP A 16 -38.19 -2.82 -27.60
CA ASP A 16 -38.78 -4.13 -27.35
C ASP A 16 -38.60 -4.63 -25.90
N ILE A 17 -37.92 -3.87 -25.07
CA ILE A 17 -37.77 -4.16 -23.65
C ILE A 17 -38.87 -3.46 -22.84
N GLU A 18 -39.78 -4.23 -22.24
CA GLU A 18 -40.79 -3.64 -21.34
C GLU A 18 -40.16 -3.20 -20.02
N HIS A 19 -40.25 -1.93 -19.70
CA HIS A 19 -39.75 -1.39 -18.41
C HIS A 19 -40.62 -0.19 -17.93
N GLY A 20 -40.58 0.06 -16.63
CA GLY A 20 -41.08 1.30 -16.03
C GLY A 20 -40.15 2.47 -16.28
N PRO A 21 -40.36 3.61 -15.61
CA PRO A 21 -39.43 4.76 -15.71
C PRO A 21 -38.03 4.35 -15.25
N ILE A 22 -37.03 4.57 -16.09
CA ILE A 22 -35.61 4.33 -15.86
C ILE A 22 -34.82 5.62 -16.01
N GLU A 23 -33.91 5.86 -15.14
CA GLU A 23 -32.91 6.93 -15.19
C GLU A 23 -31.53 6.26 -15.21
N CYS A 24 -30.73 6.50 -16.25
CA CYS A 24 -29.37 5.99 -16.35
C CYS A 24 -28.37 7.01 -15.81
N LEU A 25 -27.54 6.61 -14.85
CA LEU A 25 -26.58 7.48 -14.21
C LEU A 25 -25.16 7.05 -14.57
N PHE A 26 -24.47 7.89 -15.33
CA PHE A 26 -23.06 7.71 -15.68
C PHE A 26 -22.21 8.65 -14.84
N THR A 27 -21.25 8.11 -14.09
CA THR A 27 -20.32 8.89 -13.28
C THR A 27 -18.92 8.86 -13.86
N MET A 28 -18.04 9.76 -13.39
CA MET A 28 -16.65 9.89 -13.82
C MET A 28 -15.70 9.62 -12.65
N ASP A 29 -14.47 9.21 -12.99
CA ASP A 29 -13.35 9.08 -12.05
C ASP A 29 -13.61 8.13 -10.88
N GLU A 30 -14.27 7.00 -11.11
CA GLU A 30 -14.50 6.01 -10.06
C GLU A 30 -13.17 5.55 -9.47
N GLU A 31 -12.20 5.16 -10.32
CA GLU A 31 -10.90 4.60 -9.98
C GLU A 31 -9.93 5.60 -9.28
N THR A 32 -10.16 6.90 -9.45
CA THR A 32 -9.24 7.94 -8.94
C THR A 32 -9.81 8.76 -7.79
N GLY A 33 -11.00 8.42 -7.31
CA GLY A 33 -11.60 9.09 -6.16
C GLY A 33 -13.09 9.38 -6.26
N MET A 34 -13.80 8.73 -7.19
CA MET A 34 -15.26 8.84 -7.37
C MET A 34 -15.74 10.28 -7.51
N THR A 35 -15.01 11.12 -8.23
CA THR A 35 -15.28 12.58 -8.34
C THR A 35 -16.70 12.84 -8.82
N GLY A 36 -17.18 12.08 -9.80
CA GLY A 36 -18.54 12.19 -10.31
C GLY A 36 -19.59 11.88 -9.26
N ALA A 37 -19.46 10.73 -8.58
CA ALA A 37 -20.42 10.30 -7.56
C ALA A 37 -20.43 11.24 -6.34
N MET A 38 -19.27 11.69 -5.87
CA MET A 38 -19.15 12.60 -4.72
C MET A 38 -19.71 14.00 -4.96
N ASN A 39 -19.84 14.42 -6.21
CA ASN A 39 -20.39 15.73 -6.58
C ASN A 39 -21.88 15.69 -7.00
N LEU A 40 -22.55 14.54 -6.89
CA LEU A 40 -23.99 14.44 -7.12
C LEU A 40 -24.74 15.31 -6.12
N LYS A 41 -25.69 16.09 -6.65
CA LYS A 41 -26.54 16.96 -5.82
C LYS A 41 -27.86 16.25 -5.47
N PRO A 42 -28.43 16.53 -4.29
CA PRO A 42 -29.77 16.04 -3.95
C PRO A 42 -30.79 16.42 -5.04
N GLY A 43 -31.66 15.47 -5.42
CA GLY A 43 -32.67 15.68 -6.45
C GLY A 43 -32.16 15.58 -7.90
N PHE A 44 -30.95 15.06 -8.10
CA PHE A 44 -30.42 14.83 -9.45
C PHE A 44 -31.23 13.77 -10.22
N PHE A 45 -31.76 12.78 -9.53
CA PHE A 45 -32.64 11.73 -10.06
C PHE A 45 -33.82 11.49 -9.12
N ASN A 46 -34.89 10.86 -9.69
CA ASN A 46 -36.15 10.59 -8.97
C ASN A 46 -36.29 9.12 -8.56
N GLY A 47 -35.46 8.23 -9.11
CA GLY A 47 -35.45 6.81 -8.83
C GLY A 47 -35.32 6.52 -7.34
N LYS A 48 -36.01 5.49 -6.83
CA LYS A 48 -35.95 5.02 -5.43
C LYS A 48 -35.24 3.70 -5.28
N ILE A 49 -34.94 3.06 -6.39
CA ILE A 49 -34.20 1.80 -6.46
C ILE A 49 -32.96 2.08 -7.29
N LEU A 50 -31.78 1.84 -6.72
CA LEU A 50 -30.50 1.96 -7.41
C LEU A 50 -30.01 0.55 -7.75
N LEU A 51 -29.72 0.31 -9.04
CA LEU A 51 -29.06 -0.89 -9.52
C LEU A 51 -27.65 -0.50 -9.96
N ASN A 52 -26.64 -0.89 -9.18
CA ASN A 52 -25.24 -0.69 -9.55
C ASN A 52 -24.77 -1.88 -10.39
N LEU A 53 -24.37 -1.61 -11.64
CA LEU A 53 -23.90 -2.64 -12.58
C LEU A 53 -22.39 -2.85 -12.53
N ASP A 54 -21.70 -2.26 -11.55
CA ASP A 54 -20.26 -2.38 -11.36
C ASP A 54 -19.93 -3.48 -10.34
N SER A 55 -20.44 -4.69 -10.56
CA SER A 55 -20.11 -5.89 -9.80
C SER A 55 -19.25 -6.83 -10.63
N GLU A 56 -18.26 -7.47 -10.01
CA GLU A 56 -17.31 -8.37 -10.69
C GLU A 56 -17.71 -9.85 -10.58
N ASP A 57 -18.56 -10.21 -9.63
CA ASP A 57 -18.92 -11.60 -9.37
C ASP A 57 -20.18 -12.00 -10.14
N GLU A 58 -20.02 -12.95 -11.07
CA GLU A 58 -21.09 -13.41 -11.94
C GLU A 58 -22.17 -14.18 -11.14
N GLY A 59 -23.42 -13.80 -11.33
CA GLY A 59 -24.57 -14.47 -10.71
C GLY A 59 -24.82 -14.09 -9.24
N GLU A 60 -24.11 -13.12 -8.70
CA GLU A 60 -24.27 -12.64 -7.33
C GLU A 60 -24.96 -11.25 -7.27
N LEU A 61 -25.78 -11.07 -6.23
CA LEU A 61 -26.41 -9.78 -5.92
C LEU A 61 -25.88 -9.27 -4.57
N PHE A 62 -25.23 -8.12 -4.59
CA PHE A 62 -24.73 -7.47 -3.39
C PHE A 62 -25.74 -6.41 -2.90
N ILE A 63 -26.19 -6.55 -1.66
CA ILE A 63 -27.16 -5.63 -1.02
C ILE A 63 -26.49 -4.68 -0.01
N GLY A 64 -25.18 -4.63 0.01
CA GLY A 64 -24.38 -3.78 0.88
C GLY A 64 -22.97 -3.61 0.34
N CYS A 65 -22.22 -2.73 0.96
CA CYS A 65 -20.80 -2.51 0.64
C CYS A 65 -20.00 -2.26 1.93
N ALA A 66 -18.69 -2.51 1.86
CA ALA A 66 -17.77 -2.09 2.89
C ALA A 66 -17.55 -0.57 2.82
N GLY A 67 -17.37 0.05 3.96
CA GLY A 67 -16.90 1.44 4.06
C GLY A 67 -15.41 1.49 4.30
N GLY A 68 -14.79 2.63 4.03
CA GLY A 68 -13.38 2.88 4.30
C GLY A 68 -13.14 4.30 4.80
N MET A 69 -12.06 4.46 5.54
CA MET A 69 -11.57 5.77 5.99
C MET A 69 -10.07 5.85 5.74
N GLY A 70 -9.67 6.81 4.90
CA GLY A 70 -8.24 7.11 4.69
C GLY A 70 -7.69 7.96 5.83
N THR A 71 -6.52 7.60 6.34
CA THR A 71 -5.79 8.41 7.30
C THR A 71 -4.41 8.72 6.76
N MET A 72 -4.09 10.00 6.66
CA MET A 72 -2.74 10.47 6.30
C MET A 72 -2.02 10.93 7.57
N ALA A 73 -0.91 10.28 7.89
CA ALA A 73 -0.06 10.67 9.01
C ALA A 73 1.19 11.40 8.49
N GLU A 74 1.40 12.63 8.94
CA GLU A 74 2.55 13.43 8.58
C GLU A 74 3.57 13.49 9.74
N PHE A 75 4.82 13.18 9.43
CA PHE A 75 5.94 13.28 10.36
C PHE A 75 6.89 14.38 9.91
N ALA A 76 6.78 15.54 10.51
CA ALA A 76 7.79 16.57 10.34
C ALA A 76 9.14 16.09 10.93
N TYR A 77 10.23 16.27 10.20
CA TYR A 77 11.57 15.87 10.63
C TYR A 77 12.62 16.90 10.25
N GLU A 78 13.70 16.91 11.01
CA GLU A 78 14.86 17.72 10.69
C GLU A 78 15.85 16.92 9.84
N LYS A 79 16.27 17.53 8.73
CA LYS A 79 17.38 17.01 7.93
C LYS A 79 18.68 17.29 8.64
N ARG A 80 19.42 16.25 9.00
CA ARG A 80 20.76 16.32 9.55
C ARG A 80 21.75 15.84 8.50
N GLU A 81 22.89 16.46 8.39
CA GLU A 81 23.93 16.02 7.46
C GLU A 81 24.33 14.56 7.72
N ALA A 82 24.50 13.81 6.65
CA ALA A 82 25.06 12.47 6.71
C ALA A 82 26.58 12.55 6.85
N THR A 83 27.15 11.82 7.79
CA THR A 83 28.58 11.93 8.18
C THR A 83 29.40 10.73 7.71
N ASP A 84 30.70 10.88 7.55
CA ASP A 84 31.59 9.86 7.02
C ASP A 84 31.95 8.75 8.05
N ASP A 85 31.51 8.89 9.28
CA ASP A 85 31.68 7.88 10.33
C ASP A 85 30.65 6.73 10.29
N TYR A 86 29.77 6.75 9.28
CA TYR A 86 28.81 5.70 8.96
C TYR A 86 29.05 5.13 7.56
N LEU A 87 28.82 3.84 7.42
CA LEU A 87 28.67 3.15 6.14
C LEU A 87 27.19 3.12 5.76
N TYR A 88 26.87 3.37 4.50
CA TYR A 88 25.49 3.47 4.06
C TYR A 88 25.07 2.28 3.23
N PHE A 89 23.84 1.81 3.48
CA PHE A 89 23.27 0.64 2.84
C PHE A 89 21.82 0.93 2.44
N GLU A 90 21.47 0.48 1.25
CA GLU A 90 20.07 0.31 0.88
C GLU A 90 19.61 -1.08 1.34
N VAL A 91 18.51 -1.10 2.07
CA VAL A 91 17.78 -2.32 2.42
C VAL A 91 16.52 -2.36 1.60
N LYS A 92 16.31 -3.44 0.87
CA LYS A 92 15.18 -3.61 -0.04
C LYS A 92 14.39 -4.88 0.27
N VAL A 93 13.07 -4.76 0.32
CA VAL A 93 12.11 -5.87 0.27
C VAL A 93 11.48 -5.86 -1.11
N SER A 94 11.46 -7.00 -1.79
CA SER A 94 10.93 -7.14 -3.16
C SER A 94 10.44 -8.55 -3.45
N GLY A 95 9.92 -8.78 -4.66
CA GLY A 95 9.48 -10.09 -5.11
C GLY A 95 8.10 -10.50 -4.60
N LEU A 96 7.39 -9.63 -3.89
CA LEU A 96 6.02 -9.85 -3.45
C LEU A 96 5.03 -9.63 -4.61
N LYS A 97 3.90 -10.32 -4.56
CA LYS A 97 2.86 -10.22 -5.59
C LYS A 97 2.14 -8.88 -5.58
N GLY A 98 1.92 -8.31 -4.40
CA GLY A 98 0.97 -7.23 -4.20
C GLY A 98 -0.46 -7.74 -4.34
N GLY A 99 -1.44 -6.83 -4.28
CA GLY A 99 -2.85 -7.15 -4.42
C GLY A 99 -3.73 -6.00 -3.98
N HIS A 100 -5.04 -6.15 -4.15
CA HIS A 100 -6.01 -5.17 -3.71
C HIS A 100 -6.15 -5.18 -2.18
N SER A 101 -6.02 -4.02 -1.54
CA SER A 101 -6.03 -3.91 -0.07
C SER A 101 -7.39 -4.20 0.59
N GLY A 102 -8.47 -4.22 -0.18
CA GLY A 102 -9.79 -4.65 0.25
C GLY A 102 -10.07 -6.09 -0.15
N GLY A 103 -10.29 -6.36 -1.44
CA GLY A 103 -10.74 -7.66 -1.95
C GLY A 103 -9.79 -8.83 -1.68
N GLU A 104 -8.47 -8.59 -1.63
CA GLU A 104 -7.47 -9.63 -1.45
C GLU A 104 -6.77 -9.62 -0.08
N ILE A 105 -7.18 -8.75 0.85
CA ILE A 105 -6.55 -8.66 2.19
C ILE A 105 -6.63 -9.97 2.97
N HIS A 106 -7.69 -10.75 2.76
CA HIS A 106 -7.93 -12.04 3.41
C HIS A 106 -6.97 -13.14 2.95
N ILE A 107 -6.32 -12.98 1.80
CA ILE A 107 -5.35 -13.97 1.25
C ILE A 107 -4.07 -14.00 2.09
N GLY A 108 -3.75 -12.90 2.80
CA GLY A 108 -2.55 -12.80 3.62
C GLY A 108 -1.28 -12.56 2.83
N LEU A 109 -1.38 -11.85 1.70
CA LEU A 109 -0.22 -11.46 0.87
C LEU A 109 0.78 -10.59 1.65
N GLY A 110 2.05 -10.70 1.29
CA GLY A 110 3.12 -9.97 1.94
C GLY A 110 3.01 -8.45 1.73
N ASN A 111 3.19 -7.69 2.81
CA ASN A 111 3.25 -6.23 2.78
C ASN A 111 4.70 -5.78 2.98
N ALA A 112 5.32 -5.26 1.92
CA ALA A 112 6.74 -4.88 1.93
C ALA A 112 7.06 -3.81 2.98
N ASN A 113 6.16 -2.85 3.22
CA ASN A 113 6.35 -1.82 4.23
C ASN A 113 6.41 -2.41 5.64
N LYS A 114 5.51 -3.35 5.94
CA LYS A 114 5.51 -4.04 7.25
C LYS A 114 6.76 -4.89 7.43
N ILE A 115 7.17 -5.62 6.40
CA ILE A 115 8.37 -6.47 6.45
C ILE A 115 9.63 -5.61 6.66
N LEU A 116 9.80 -4.54 5.86
CA LEU A 116 10.95 -3.65 6.03
C LEU A 116 10.96 -2.98 7.41
N THR A 117 9.79 -2.58 7.90
CA THR A 117 9.67 -1.97 9.23
C THR A 117 10.06 -2.95 10.36
N ARG A 118 9.75 -4.24 10.24
CA ARG A 118 10.21 -5.26 11.21
C ARG A 118 11.72 -5.29 11.32
N TYR A 119 12.42 -5.19 10.19
CA TYR A 119 13.88 -5.08 10.19
C TYR A 119 14.36 -3.82 10.89
N LEU A 120 13.83 -2.65 10.52
CA LEU A 120 14.23 -1.37 11.10
C LEU A 120 13.95 -1.32 12.63
N TYR A 121 12.85 -1.92 13.05
CA TYR A 121 12.50 -2.03 14.47
C TYR A 121 13.48 -2.95 15.23
N ALA A 122 13.91 -4.06 14.64
CA ALA A 122 14.92 -4.93 15.22
C ALA A 122 16.26 -4.20 15.39
N LEU A 123 16.68 -3.41 14.39
CA LEU A 123 17.88 -2.57 14.51
C LEU A 123 17.80 -1.57 15.67
N GLU A 124 16.61 -1.02 15.95
CA GLU A 124 16.42 0.00 16.99
C GLU A 124 16.74 -0.52 18.40
N HIS A 125 16.63 -1.82 18.61
CA HIS A 125 16.91 -2.46 19.90
C HIS A 125 18.38 -2.84 20.10
N GLU A 126 19.14 -2.97 19.01
CA GLU A 126 20.47 -3.57 19.09
C GLU A 126 21.60 -2.65 18.63
N LEU A 127 21.31 -1.68 17.75
CA LEU A 127 22.35 -0.94 17.04
C LEU A 127 22.16 0.58 17.11
N ASP A 128 23.28 1.32 17.03
CA ASP A 128 23.24 2.76 16.72
C ASP A 128 23.23 2.96 15.20
N TRP A 129 22.05 3.13 14.65
CA TRP A 129 21.85 3.29 13.22
C TRP A 129 21.11 4.59 12.87
N LYS A 130 21.24 5.00 11.62
CA LYS A 130 20.61 6.21 11.10
C LYS A 130 19.65 5.85 9.96
N LEU A 131 18.52 6.56 9.86
CA LEU A 131 17.59 6.47 8.75
C LEU A 131 17.82 7.67 7.83
N CYS A 132 18.03 7.42 6.55
CA CYS A 132 18.20 8.48 5.54
C CYS A 132 16.96 8.62 4.66
N SER A 133 16.34 7.50 4.27
CA SER A 133 15.09 7.47 3.53
C SER A 133 14.32 6.19 3.79
N PHE A 134 13.01 6.25 3.58
CA PHE A 134 12.10 5.10 3.54
C PHE A 134 11.09 5.36 2.44
N GLN A 135 10.87 4.38 1.56
CA GLN A 135 9.87 4.44 0.50
C GLN A 135 9.27 3.07 0.28
N GLY A 136 7.97 3.02 0.00
CA GLY A 136 7.29 1.78 -0.35
C GLY A 136 5.80 2.01 -0.59
N GLY A 137 5.26 1.25 -1.55
CA GLY A 137 3.91 1.44 -2.03
C GLY A 137 3.74 2.70 -2.88
N ASN A 138 2.84 2.64 -3.85
CA ASN A 138 2.54 3.76 -4.75
C ASN A 138 1.04 4.02 -4.90
N LEU A 139 0.19 3.11 -4.40
CA LEU A 139 -1.27 3.20 -4.45
C LEU A 139 -1.84 2.95 -3.06
N HIS A 140 -2.80 3.76 -2.63
CA HIS A 140 -3.43 3.65 -1.31
C HIS A 140 -4.31 2.40 -1.16
N ASN A 141 -4.83 1.87 -2.27
CA ASN A 141 -5.68 0.67 -2.33
C ASN A 141 -4.92 -0.60 -2.75
N ALA A 142 -3.59 -0.57 -2.79
CA ALA A 142 -2.78 -1.73 -3.13
C ALA A 142 -1.87 -2.15 -1.97
N ILE A 143 -1.75 -3.46 -1.74
CA ILE A 143 -0.77 -4.03 -0.80
C ILE A 143 0.63 -3.78 -1.36
N PRO A 144 1.54 -3.10 -0.62
CA PRO A 144 2.87 -2.76 -1.12
C PRO A 144 3.71 -4.00 -1.43
N ARG A 145 4.11 -4.17 -2.69
CA ARG A 145 4.95 -5.31 -3.13
C ARG A 145 6.45 -5.05 -3.05
N GLU A 146 6.84 -3.79 -2.90
CA GLU A 146 8.23 -3.37 -2.74
C GLU A 146 8.34 -2.26 -1.71
N ALA A 147 9.45 -2.27 -0.96
CA ALA A 147 9.84 -1.19 -0.08
C ALA A 147 11.36 -1.13 0.02
N HIS A 148 11.91 0.06 0.21
CA HIS A 148 13.34 0.24 0.45
C HIS A 148 13.61 1.37 1.44
N ALA A 149 14.72 1.25 2.14
CA ALA A 149 15.22 2.27 3.05
C ALA A 149 16.74 2.42 2.88
N VAL A 150 17.23 3.64 2.99
CA VAL A 150 18.67 3.89 3.11
C VAL A 150 19.00 4.09 4.59
N ILE A 151 19.93 3.29 5.10
CA ILE A 151 20.36 3.31 6.49
C ILE A 151 21.86 3.57 6.60
N GLY A 152 22.27 4.19 7.71
CA GLY A 152 23.69 4.35 8.08
C GLY A 152 24.02 3.46 9.30
N LEU A 153 25.09 2.71 9.21
CA LEU A 153 25.59 1.81 10.25
C LEU A 153 27.05 2.12 10.60
N LYS A 154 27.45 1.98 11.86
CA LYS A 154 28.86 1.95 12.21
C LYS A 154 29.54 0.73 11.60
N ALA A 155 30.83 0.85 11.27
CA ALA A 155 31.57 -0.21 10.57
C ALA A 155 31.57 -1.54 11.34
N ASP A 156 31.69 -1.49 12.65
CA ASP A 156 31.66 -2.64 13.55
C ASP A 156 30.27 -3.28 13.71
N GLN A 157 29.20 -2.58 13.35
CA GLN A 157 27.81 -3.05 13.46
C GLN A 157 27.26 -3.68 12.18
N LYS A 158 27.98 -3.55 11.08
CA LYS A 158 27.55 -4.05 9.76
C LYS A 158 27.19 -5.54 9.76
N GLU A 159 28.03 -6.37 10.33
CA GLU A 159 27.81 -7.81 10.31
C GLU A 159 26.63 -8.21 11.22
N ARG A 160 26.44 -7.55 12.36
CA ARG A 160 25.25 -7.80 13.20
C ARG A 160 23.95 -7.39 12.46
N ALA A 161 23.95 -6.26 11.75
CA ALA A 161 22.82 -5.85 10.94
C ALA A 161 22.49 -6.87 9.83
N ARG A 162 23.50 -7.50 9.22
CA ARG A 162 23.30 -8.57 8.23
C ARG A 162 22.72 -9.83 8.85
N VAL A 163 23.18 -10.20 10.04
CA VAL A 163 22.63 -11.36 10.78
C VAL A 163 21.14 -11.13 11.06
N ILE A 164 20.77 -9.97 11.59
CA ILE A 164 19.37 -9.60 11.85
C ILE A 164 18.54 -9.66 10.55
N LEU A 165 19.08 -9.19 9.43
CA LEU A 165 18.39 -9.26 8.13
C LEU A 165 18.14 -10.69 7.69
N ASN A 166 19.16 -11.56 7.80
CA ASN A 166 19.06 -12.95 7.38
C ASN A 166 18.11 -13.76 8.27
N GLU A 167 18.13 -13.51 9.59
CA GLU A 167 17.17 -14.12 10.53
C GLU A 167 15.74 -13.73 10.19
N LEU A 168 15.50 -12.43 9.90
CA LEU A 168 14.19 -11.96 9.46
C LEU A 168 13.81 -12.54 8.08
N ALA A 169 14.75 -12.59 7.13
CA ALA A 169 14.48 -13.14 5.80
C ALA A 169 13.99 -14.58 5.90
N ALA A 170 14.69 -15.43 6.65
CA ALA A 170 14.28 -16.82 6.87
C ALA A 170 12.89 -16.93 7.51
N ALA A 171 12.59 -16.09 8.50
CA ALA A 171 11.28 -16.07 9.15
C ALA A 171 10.17 -15.66 8.17
N VAL A 172 10.39 -14.60 7.38
CA VAL A 172 9.42 -14.08 6.40
C VAL A 172 9.21 -15.08 5.26
N GLU A 173 10.27 -15.74 4.78
CA GLU A 173 10.18 -16.79 3.77
C GLU A 173 9.30 -17.95 4.27
N ASP A 174 9.46 -18.37 5.52
CA ASP A 174 8.61 -19.42 6.12
C ASP A 174 7.16 -18.96 6.31
N GLU A 175 6.94 -17.74 6.78
CA GLU A 175 5.62 -17.14 6.94
C GLU A 175 4.85 -17.06 5.60
N LEU A 176 5.53 -16.66 4.53
CA LEU A 176 4.92 -16.37 3.23
C LEU A 176 5.04 -17.50 2.19
N LYS A 177 5.67 -18.61 2.52
CA LYS A 177 5.96 -19.71 1.57
C LYS A 177 4.78 -20.22 0.74
N ARG A 178 3.56 -20.09 1.25
CA ARG A 178 2.34 -20.56 0.58
C ARG A 178 1.69 -19.48 -0.29
N VAL A 179 1.73 -18.22 0.15
CA VAL A 179 1.00 -17.12 -0.48
C VAL A 179 1.92 -16.25 -1.35
N ASP A 180 3.16 -16.03 -0.92
CA ASP A 180 4.09 -15.09 -1.54
C ASP A 180 5.56 -15.59 -1.53
N PRO A 181 5.84 -16.76 -2.14
CA PRO A 181 7.16 -17.43 -2.03
C PRO A 181 8.30 -16.69 -2.72
N GLY A 182 8.01 -15.61 -3.44
CA GLY A 182 9.01 -14.81 -4.17
C GLY A 182 9.69 -13.72 -3.35
N VAL A 183 9.35 -13.58 -2.06
CA VAL A 183 9.88 -12.52 -1.20
C VAL A 183 11.40 -12.55 -1.13
N LYS A 184 12.03 -11.37 -1.21
CA LYS A 184 13.48 -11.18 -1.09
C LYS A 184 13.79 -10.00 -0.21
N LEU A 185 14.75 -10.19 0.70
CA LEU A 185 15.32 -9.14 1.53
C LEU A 185 16.80 -8.99 1.16
N GLU A 186 17.21 -7.81 0.77
CA GLU A 186 18.57 -7.54 0.34
C GLU A 186 19.14 -6.30 1.04
N MET A 187 20.45 -6.32 1.32
CA MET A 187 21.20 -5.15 1.80
C MET A 187 22.42 -4.93 0.92
N LYS A 188 22.45 -3.78 0.25
CA LYS A 188 23.52 -3.39 -0.68
C LYS A 188 24.21 -2.11 -0.19
N SER A 189 25.53 -2.04 -0.32
CA SER A 189 26.27 -0.81 -0.03
C SER A 189 25.91 0.27 -1.03
N VAL A 190 25.70 1.49 -0.55
CA VAL A 190 25.43 2.68 -1.36
C VAL A 190 26.36 3.83 -0.96
N GLY A 191 26.42 4.84 -1.81
CA GLY A 191 27.16 6.07 -1.49
C GLY A 191 26.53 6.84 -0.32
N LYS A 192 27.32 7.71 0.30
CA LYS A 192 26.84 8.60 1.36
C LYS A 192 25.70 9.48 0.85
N PRO A 193 24.50 9.46 1.46
CA PRO A 193 23.42 10.36 1.11
C PRO A 193 23.72 11.79 1.60
N ALA A 194 22.97 12.77 1.11
CA ALA A 194 23.15 14.16 1.52
C ALA A 194 22.73 14.41 2.98
N TYR A 195 21.71 13.69 3.45
CA TYR A 195 21.16 13.89 4.78
C TYR A 195 20.61 12.60 5.39
N ARG A 196 20.38 12.63 6.68
CA ARG A 196 19.65 11.65 7.48
C ARG A 196 18.50 12.32 8.24
N ILE A 197 17.53 11.54 8.61
CA ILE A 197 16.43 11.95 9.50
C ILE A 197 16.98 12.08 10.94
N ASP A 198 16.52 13.06 11.70
CA ASP A 198 16.86 13.18 13.10
C ASP A 198 16.45 11.94 13.91
N CYS A 199 17.19 11.65 15.00
CA CYS A 199 17.05 10.40 15.73
C CYS A 199 15.69 10.25 16.42
N ASP A 200 15.08 11.35 16.87
CA ASP A 200 13.79 11.29 17.57
C ASP A 200 12.65 11.00 16.60
N THR A 201 12.65 11.66 15.44
CA THR A 201 11.66 11.38 14.40
C THR A 201 11.85 9.98 13.82
N LYS A 202 13.10 9.54 13.56
CA LYS A 202 13.38 8.16 13.15
C LYS A 202 12.72 7.16 14.10
N ARG A 203 12.94 7.31 15.41
CA ARG A 203 12.40 6.41 16.43
C ARG A 203 10.87 6.40 16.46
N ARG A 204 10.26 7.58 16.42
CA ARG A 204 8.79 7.71 16.38
C ARG A 204 8.19 7.08 15.13
N LEU A 205 8.79 7.35 13.97
CA LEU A 205 8.35 6.79 12.69
C LEU A 205 8.41 5.27 12.68
N VAL A 206 9.55 4.69 13.05
CA VAL A 206 9.73 3.22 13.07
C VAL A 206 8.74 2.56 14.03
N ARG A 207 8.52 3.14 15.21
CA ARG A 207 7.54 2.61 16.17
C ARG A 207 6.10 2.73 15.67
N ALA A 208 5.75 3.85 15.06
CA ALA A 208 4.40 4.04 14.51
C ALA A 208 4.10 3.10 13.34
N LEU A 209 5.10 2.81 12.50
CA LEU A 209 4.94 1.86 11.39
C LEU A 209 4.92 0.40 11.86
N TYR A 210 5.54 0.09 13.00
CA TYR A 210 5.61 -1.26 13.56
C TYR A 210 4.36 -1.64 14.36
N ALA A 211 3.73 -0.68 15.03
CA ALA A 211 2.53 -0.89 15.85
C ALA A 211 1.31 -1.32 15.01
#